data_ac8e67dcd73c4af3a534cbd21f0e1798
#
_entry.id   ac8e67dcd73c4af3a534cbd21f0e1798
#
_cell.length_a   1.000
_cell.length_b   1.000
_cell.length_c   1.000
_cell.angle_alpha   90.00
_cell.angle_beta   90.00
_cell.angle_gamma   90.00
#
_symmetry.space_group_name_H-M   'P 1'
#
loop_
_entity.id
_entity.type
_entity.pdbx_description
1 polymer ?
#
loop_
_entity_poly.entity_id
_entity_poly.type
_entity_poly.pdbx_seq_one_letter_code
_entity_poly.pdbx_strand_id
1 'polypeptide(L)'
;MKYPKEYLDEIKTRLKVSTVVSKSVALKKRGKEYVGLSPFKTEKTPSFTVNDEKEFYHCFATSEHGNIFDFVMKTQNLKFGEAVKHLAQLAGMQPYMFSKQDEEREKKWKEYLSIYDQYVEFYHNELLKNEACANARDLSLIHISEPTRPY
;
A
#
# COMPACT_ATOMS: atom_id res chain seq x y z
N MET A 1 11.86 -7.40 2.92
CA MET A 1 12.42 -7.71 1.57
C MET A 1 11.65 -6.96 0.51
N LYS A 2 12.37 -6.32 -0.44
CA LYS A 2 11.77 -5.52 -1.49
C LYS A 2 11.87 -6.26 -2.82
N TYR A 3 10.74 -6.54 -3.46
CA TYR A 3 10.72 -7.14 -4.79
C TYR A 3 11.28 -6.16 -5.83
N PRO A 4 12.00 -6.64 -6.85
CA PRO A 4 12.42 -5.81 -7.98
C PRO A 4 11.20 -5.21 -8.69
N LYS A 5 11.36 -3.98 -9.17
CA LYS A 5 10.27 -3.27 -9.86
C LYS A 5 9.87 -4.03 -11.14
N GLU A 6 10.84 -4.53 -11.87
CA GLU A 6 10.65 -5.28 -13.12
C GLU A 6 9.77 -6.51 -12.90
N TYR A 7 9.96 -7.24 -11.80
CA TYR A 7 9.15 -8.40 -11.46
C TYR A 7 7.69 -8.03 -11.15
N LEU A 8 7.48 -6.93 -10.43
CA LEU A 8 6.14 -6.44 -10.11
C LEU A 8 5.42 -5.90 -11.36
N ASP A 9 6.13 -5.21 -12.24
CA ASP A 9 5.58 -4.68 -13.48
C ASP A 9 5.25 -5.81 -14.47
N GLU A 10 6.03 -6.90 -14.48
CA GLU A 10 5.71 -8.09 -15.27
C GLU A 10 4.40 -8.74 -14.80
N ILE A 11 4.18 -8.85 -13.48
CA ILE A 11 2.91 -9.35 -12.94
C ILE A 11 1.74 -8.49 -13.42
N LYS A 12 1.85 -7.16 -13.37
CA LYS A 12 0.80 -6.23 -13.83
C LYS A 12 0.53 -6.35 -15.33
N THR A 13 1.60 -6.52 -16.13
CA THR A 13 1.47 -6.69 -17.57
C THR A 13 0.71 -7.97 -17.93
N ARG A 14 0.94 -9.05 -17.17
CA ARG A 14 0.28 -10.35 -17.40
C ARG A 14 -1.14 -10.42 -16.84
N LEU A 15 -1.46 -9.63 -15.81
CA LEU A 15 -2.74 -9.67 -15.10
C LEU A 15 -3.47 -8.33 -15.20
N LYS A 16 -4.54 -8.30 -15.97
CA LYS A 16 -5.47 -7.16 -15.95
C LYS A 16 -6.18 -7.04 -14.61
N VAL A 17 -6.41 -5.81 -14.16
CA VAL A 17 -7.11 -5.54 -12.90
C VAL A 17 -8.50 -6.18 -12.92
N SER A 18 -9.24 -6.05 -14.02
CA SER A 18 -10.55 -6.67 -14.18
C SER A 18 -10.54 -8.18 -14.02
N THR A 19 -9.48 -8.87 -14.51
CA THR A 19 -9.34 -10.33 -14.39
C THR A 19 -9.11 -10.76 -12.94
N VAL A 20 -8.32 -10.01 -12.19
CA VAL A 20 -8.05 -10.30 -10.77
C VAL A 20 -9.30 -10.03 -9.94
N VAL A 21 -9.92 -8.88 -10.14
CA VAL A 21 -11.09 -8.42 -9.40
C VAL A 21 -12.32 -9.30 -9.67
N SER A 22 -12.53 -9.75 -10.91
CA SER A 22 -13.69 -10.59 -11.29
C SER A 22 -13.77 -11.92 -10.56
N LYS A 23 -12.68 -12.38 -9.92
CA LYS A 23 -12.70 -13.56 -9.06
C LYS A 23 -13.49 -13.37 -7.76
N SER A 24 -13.62 -12.13 -7.31
CA SER A 24 -14.30 -11.78 -6.05
C SER A 24 -15.51 -10.88 -6.25
N VAL A 25 -15.57 -10.13 -7.36
CA VAL A 25 -16.59 -9.13 -7.63
C VAL A 25 -17.21 -9.39 -9.00
N ALA A 26 -18.54 -9.46 -9.05
CA ALA A 26 -19.26 -9.54 -10.33
C ALA A 26 -19.18 -8.20 -11.07
N LEU A 27 -18.32 -8.14 -12.07
CA LEU A 27 -18.08 -6.94 -12.87
C LEU A 27 -18.95 -6.91 -14.12
N LYS A 28 -19.52 -5.74 -14.42
CA LYS A 28 -20.21 -5.45 -15.68
C LYS A 28 -19.45 -4.40 -16.46
N LYS A 29 -19.20 -4.64 -17.74
CA LYS A 29 -18.51 -3.67 -18.61
C LYS A 29 -19.38 -2.45 -18.87
N ARG A 30 -18.83 -1.26 -18.68
CA ARG A 30 -19.48 0.02 -18.96
C ARG A 30 -18.50 0.95 -19.69
N GLY A 31 -18.57 0.95 -21.01
CA GLY A 31 -17.60 1.67 -21.85
C GLY A 31 -16.20 1.11 -21.72
N LYS A 32 -15.27 1.95 -21.28
CA LYS A 32 -13.86 1.57 -21.05
C LYS A 32 -13.58 1.00 -19.65
N GLU A 33 -14.57 1.03 -18.76
CA GLU A 33 -14.44 0.60 -17.38
C GLU A 33 -15.35 -0.58 -17.06
N TYR A 34 -15.06 -1.22 -15.94
CA TYR A 34 -15.92 -2.25 -15.37
C TYR A 34 -16.50 -1.72 -14.05
N VAL A 35 -17.75 -2.05 -13.79
CA VAL A 35 -18.48 -1.58 -12.60
C VAL A 35 -19.06 -2.78 -11.87
N GLY A 36 -19.00 -2.78 -10.54
CA GLY A 36 -19.55 -3.82 -9.68
C GLY A 36 -19.95 -3.29 -8.30
N LEU A 37 -20.44 -4.17 -7.46
CA LEU A 37 -20.69 -3.87 -6.06
C LEU A 37 -19.35 -3.87 -5.29
N SER A 38 -19.25 -3.03 -4.27
CA SER A 38 -18.05 -2.95 -3.44
C SER A 38 -17.78 -4.27 -2.70
N PRO A 39 -16.56 -4.81 -2.75
CA PRO A 39 -16.16 -5.93 -1.90
C PRO A 39 -15.86 -5.51 -0.46
N PHE A 40 -15.76 -4.20 -0.20
CA PHE A 40 -15.37 -3.64 1.10
C PHE A 40 -16.57 -3.19 1.94
N LYS A 41 -17.77 -3.07 1.32
CA LYS A 41 -18.98 -2.63 2.00
C LYS A 41 -20.20 -3.27 1.33
N THR A 42 -21.13 -3.75 2.14
CA THR A 42 -22.40 -4.24 1.64
C THR A 42 -23.24 -3.08 1.08
N GLU A 43 -23.60 -3.15 -0.19
CA GLU A 43 -24.37 -2.12 -0.89
C GLU A 43 -25.30 -2.73 -1.95
N LYS A 44 -26.31 -1.95 -2.37
CA LYS A 44 -27.26 -2.35 -3.43
C LYS A 44 -26.94 -1.67 -4.77
N THR A 45 -26.24 -0.54 -4.73
CA THR A 45 -25.91 0.25 -5.92
C THR A 45 -24.42 0.07 -6.24
N PRO A 46 -24.05 -0.26 -7.49
CA PRO A 46 -22.67 -0.43 -7.88
C PRO A 46 -21.86 0.86 -7.67
N SER A 47 -20.82 0.79 -6.87
CA SER A 47 -19.91 1.90 -6.57
C SER A 47 -18.43 1.54 -6.78
N PHE A 48 -18.16 0.32 -7.18
CA PHE A 48 -16.80 -0.16 -7.42
C PHE A 48 -16.48 -0.12 -8.93
N THR A 49 -15.42 0.58 -9.30
CA THR A 49 -14.99 0.74 -10.70
C THR A 49 -13.60 0.18 -10.90
N VAL A 50 -13.34 -0.39 -12.06
CA VAL A 50 -12.05 -0.93 -12.48
C VAL A 50 -11.72 -0.42 -13.86
N ASN A 51 -10.49 0.05 -14.04
CA ASN A 51 -9.97 0.52 -15.32
C ASN A 51 -8.67 -0.23 -15.65
N ASP A 52 -8.72 -1.05 -16.70
CA ASP A 52 -7.56 -1.85 -17.12
C ASP A 52 -6.50 -1.01 -17.83
N GLU A 53 -6.88 0.07 -18.53
CA GLU A 53 -5.93 0.95 -19.23
C GLU A 53 -5.05 1.73 -18.22
N LYS A 54 -5.65 2.09 -17.08
CA LYS A 54 -4.98 2.83 -15.99
C LYS A 54 -4.45 1.93 -14.89
N GLU A 55 -4.68 0.62 -14.98
CA GLU A 55 -4.25 -0.40 -14.03
C GLU A 55 -4.69 -0.17 -12.59
N PHE A 56 -5.88 0.41 -12.37
CA PHE A 56 -6.37 0.68 -11.02
C PHE A 56 -7.86 0.34 -10.83
N TYR A 57 -8.24 0.21 -9.56
CA TYR A 57 -9.63 0.20 -9.13
C TYR A 57 -9.92 1.40 -8.22
N HIS A 58 -11.18 1.79 -8.16
CA HIS A 58 -11.68 2.79 -7.22
C HIS A 58 -13.06 2.38 -6.69
N CYS A 59 -13.23 2.48 -5.37
CA CYS A 59 -14.49 2.26 -4.67
C CYS A 59 -15.04 3.59 -4.16
N PHE A 60 -16.09 4.11 -4.77
CA PHE A 60 -16.70 5.38 -4.35
C PHE A 60 -17.41 5.29 -2.99
N ALA A 61 -17.85 4.10 -2.57
CA ALA A 61 -18.54 3.93 -1.28
C ALA A 61 -17.59 3.97 -0.05
N THR A 62 -16.30 3.65 -0.24
CA THR A 62 -15.31 3.60 0.84
C THR A 62 -14.11 4.49 0.58
N SER A 63 -14.04 5.16 -0.57
CA SER A 63 -12.88 5.92 -1.07
C SER A 63 -11.60 5.08 -1.23
N GLU A 64 -11.74 3.76 -1.21
CA GLU A 64 -10.65 2.83 -1.41
C GLU A 64 -10.25 2.78 -2.87
N HIS A 65 -8.96 2.83 -3.12
CA HIS A 65 -8.39 2.74 -4.47
C HIS A 65 -7.03 2.06 -4.43
N GLY A 66 -6.56 1.62 -5.57
CA GLY A 66 -5.24 0.99 -5.68
C GLY A 66 -5.10 0.12 -6.92
N ASN A 67 -4.01 -0.62 -6.96
CA ASN A 67 -3.69 -1.58 -8.02
C ASN A 67 -4.08 -3.02 -7.64
N ILE A 68 -3.68 -4.00 -8.45
CA ILE A 68 -3.98 -5.42 -8.21
C ILE A 68 -3.41 -5.95 -6.88
N PHE A 69 -2.24 -5.45 -6.44
CA PHE A 69 -1.64 -5.84 -5.17
C PHE A 69 -2.47 -5.32 -4.00
N ASP A 70 -2.84 -4.04 -4.04
CA ASP A 70 -3.66 -3.40 -3.00
C ASP A 70 -5.01 -4.10 -2.88
N PHE A 71 -5.62 -4.46 -4.02
CA PHE A 71 -6.88 -5.19 -4.04
C PHE A 71 -6.78 -6.54 -3.33
N VAL A 72 -5.78 -7.35 -3.70
CA VAL A 72 -5.60 -8.69 -3.12
C VAL A 72 -5.24 -8.61 -1.63
N MET A 73 -4.36 -7.68 -1.25
CA MET A 73 -4.02 -7.45 0.15
C MET A 73 -5.25 -7.14 1.00
N LYS A 74 -6.11 -6.25 0.54
CA LYS A 74 -7.31 -5.82 1.27
C LYS A 74 -8.42 -6.88 1.29
N THR A 75 -8.68 -7.54 0.17
CA THR A 75 -9.78 -8.50 0.07
C THR A 75 -9.47 -9.84 0.72
N GLN A 76 -8.21 -10.25 0.74
CA GLN A 76 -7.76 -11.52 1.30
C GLN A 76 -6.99 -11.36 2.62
N ASN A 77 -6.86 -10.13 3.12
CA ASN A 77 -6.09 -9.78 4.33
C ASN A 77 -4.66 -10.34 4.31
N LEU A 78 -4.00 -10.24 3.15
CA LEU A 78 -2.64 -10.73 2.94
C LEU A 78 -1.61 -9.63 3.13
N LYS A 79 -0.42 -10.02 3.57
CA LYS A 79 0.75 -9.15 3.52
C LYS A 79 1.26 -9.01 2.08
N PHE A 80 1.95 -7.91 1.78
CA PHE A 80 2.45 -7.62 0.43
C PHE A 80 3.20 -8.79 -0.23
N GLY A 81 4.11 -9.45 0.52
CA GLY A 81 4.86 -10.58 -0.01
C GLY A 81 3.99 -11.79 -0.37
N GLU A 82 2.91 -12.02 0.36
CA GLU A 82 1.93 -13.09 0.09
C GLU A 82 1.07 -12.74 -1.12
N ALA A 83 0.64 -11.48 -1.22
CA ALA A 83 -0.10 -10.98 -2.38
C ALA A 83 0.73 -11.07 -3.67
N VAL A 84 2.02 -10.73 -3.62
CA VAL A 84 2.94 -10.89 -4.76
C VAL A 84 3.07 -12.35 -5.18
N LYS A 85 3.27 -13.26 -4.23
CA LYS A 85 3.35 -14.72 -4.53
C LYS A 85 2.06 -15.23 -5.15
N HIS A 86 0.91 -14.84 -4.59
CA HIS A 86 -0.41 -15.24 -5.10
C HIS A 86 -0.62 -14.73 -6.54
N LEU A 87 -0.33 -13.46 -6.80
CA LEU A 87 -0.48 -12.87 -8.13
C LEU A 87 0.53 -13.43 -9.14
N ALA A 88 1.78 -13.69 -8.73
CA ALA A 88 2.77 -14.35 -9.57
C ALA A 88 2.30 -15.74 -10.01
N GLN A 89 1.74 -16.51 -9.09
CA GLN A 89 1.16 -17.83 -9.40
C GLN A 89 0.00 -17.72 -10.39
N LEU A 90 -0.89 -16.73 -10.21
CA LEU A 90 -1.98 -16.44 -11.14
C LEU A 90 -1.49 -16.02 -12.53
N ALA A 91 -0.36 -15.30 -12.58
CA ALA A 91 0.30 -14.87 -13.82
C ALA A 91 1.07 -16.00 -14.52
N GLY A 92 1.13 -17.20 -13.94
CA GLY A 92 1.96 -18.30 -14.42
C GLY A 92 3.46 -18.02 -14.32
N MET A 93 3.86 -17.15 -13.39
CA MET A 93 5.26 -16.80 -13.14
C MET A 93 5.85 -17.66 -12.03
N GLN A 94 7.15 -17.92 -12.11
CA GLN A 94 7.89 -18.53 -11.02
C GLN A 94 7.94 -17.58 -9.82
N PRO A 95 7.79 -18.08 -8.58
CA PRO A 95 7.97 -17.27 -7.38
C PRO A 95 9.36 -16.61 -7.38
N TYR A 96 9.39 -15.33 -7.02
CA TYR A 96 10.67 -14.63 -6.89
C TYR A 96 11.52 -15.23 -5.76
N MET A 97 12.72 -15.64 -6.09
CA MET A 97 13.68 -16.17 -5.12
C MET A 97 14.66 -15.07 -4.72
N PHE A 98 14.62 -14.66 -3.47
CA PHE A 98 15.58 -13.70 -2.93
C PHE A 98 16.97 -14.33 -2.81
N SER A 99 18.00 -13.58 -3.16
CA SER A 99 19.38 -14.01 -2.99
C SER A 99 19.81 -13.90 -1.52
N LYS A 100 20.85 -14.63 -1.12
CA LYS A 100 21.45 -14.49 0.22
C LYS A 100 21.89 -13.05 0.50
N GLN A 101 22.34 -12.32 -0.52
CA GLN A 101 22.74 -10.92 -0.39
C GLN A 101 21.53 -10.02 -0.08
N ASP A 102 20.34 -10.33 -0.65
CA ASP A 102 19.12 -9.59 -0.35
C ASP A 102 18.68 -9.83 1.10
N GLU A 103 18.82 -11.05 1.60
CA GLU A 103 18.51 -11.40 2.99
C GLU A 103 19.47 -10.70 3.98
N GLU A 104 20.76 -10.69 3.68
CA GLU A 104 21.75 -9.98 4.51
C GLU A 104 21.52 -8.46 4.51
N ARG A 105 21.18 -7.88 3.34
CA ARG A 105 20.85 -6.45 3.23
C ARG A 105 19.60 -6.10 4.04
N GLU A 106 18.58 -6.94 3.98
CA GLU A 106 17.36 -6.76 4.76
C GLU A 106 17.63 -6.85 6.26
N LYS A 107 18.49 -7.78 6.69
CA LYS A 107 18.88 -7.93 8.10
C LYS A 107 19.59 -6.68 8.59
N LYS A 108 20.60 -6.20 7.85
CA LYS A 108 21.29 -4.95 8.16
C LYS A 108 20.34 -3.75 8.22
N TRP A 109 19.40 -3.68 7.26
CA TRP A 109 18.42 -2.59 7.23
C TRP A 109 17.52 -2.59 8.48
N LYS A 110 17.09 -3.76 8.95
CA LYS A 110 16.32 -3.88 10.19
C LYS A 110 17.13 -3.46 11.43
N GLU A 111 18.40 -3.80 11.47
CA GLU A 111 19.31 -3.33 12.53
C GLU A 111 19.43 -1.80 12.53
N TYR A 112 19.61 -1.18 11.37
CA TYR A 112 19.63 0.29 11.24
C TYR A 112 18.32 0.94 11.68
N LEU A 113 17.19 0.39 11.27
CA LEU A 113 15.88 0.90 11.70
C LEU A 113 15.69 0.81 13.21
N SER A 114 16.09 -0.29 13.83
CA SER A 114 16.01 -0.45 15.29
C SER A 114 16.86 0.60 16.03
N ILE A 115 18.07 0.89 15.52
CA ILE A 115 18.92 1.94 16.09
C ILE A 115 18.27 3.31 15.88
N TYR A 116 17.72 3.55 14.68
CA TYR A 116 17.05 4.80 14.36
C TYR A 116 15.85 5.06 15.27
N ASP A 117 15.02 4.05 15.51
CA ASP A 117 13.87 4.13 16.42
C ASP A 117 14.31 4.49 17.85
N GLN A 118 15.42 3.93 18.35
CA GLN A 118 15.99 4.28 19.66
C GLN A 118 16.43 5.75 19.72
N TYR A 119 17.07 6.26 18.64
CA TYR A 119 17.44 7.66 18.56
C TYR A 119 16.22 8.59 18.52
N VAL A 120 15.22 8.25 17.73
CA VAL A 120 13.96 9.01 17.67
C VAL A 120 13.30 9.06 19.03
N GLU A 121 13.21 7.94 19.74
CA GLU A 121 12.62 7.88 21.07
C GLU A 121 13.44 8.70 22.08
N PHE A 122 14.77 8.61 22.03
CA PHE A 122 15.65 9.41 22.89
C PHE A 122 15.45 10.91 22.68
N TYR A 123 15.53 11.38 21.41
CA TYR A 123 15.35 12.80 21.12
C TYR A 123 13.93 13.29 21.39
N HIS A 124 12.92 12.47 21.16
CA HIS A 124 11.55 12.80 21.52
C HIS A 124 11.38 12.98 23.04
N ASN A 125 11.97 12.09 23.82
CA ASN A 125 11.97 12.22 25.29
C ASN A 125 12.74 13.44 25.76
N GLU A 126 13.91 13.74 25.20
CA GLU A 126 14.68 14.94 25.50
C GLU A 126 13.87 16.20 25.16
N LEU A 127 13.27 16.25 23.97
CA LEU A 127 12.43 17.38 23.56
C LEU A 127 11.27 17.62 24.54
N LEU A 128 10.62 16.57 25.02
CA LEU A 128 9.46 16.69 25.91
C LEU A 128 9.82 17.00 27.37
N LYS A 129 10.94 16.48 27.87
CA LYS A 129 11.29 16.50 29.30
C LYS A 129 12.35 17.53 29.66
N ASN A 130 13.23 17.89 28.74
CA ASN A 130 14.34 18.79 29.01
C ASN A 130 13.88 20.25 28.96
N GLU A 131 14.07 20.99 30.04
CA GLU A 131 13.70 22.39 30.15
C GLU A 131 14.42 23.28 29.12
N ALA A 132 15.66 22.93 28.75
CA ALA A 132 16.41 23.64 27.71
C ALA A 132 15.73 23.59 26.33
N CYS A 133 14.81 22.64 26.13
CA CYS A 133 14.05 22.47 24.88
C CYS A 133 12.69 23.19 24.89
N ALA A 134 12.35 23.98 25.90
CA ALA A 134 11.05 24.63 26.04
C ALA A 134 10.69 25.47 24.80
N ASN A 135 11.62 26.31 24.32
CA ASN A 135 11.40 27.13 23.12
C ASN A 135 11.15 26.28 21.86
N ALA A 136 11.84 25.14 21.73
CA ALA A 136 11.64 24.24 20.57
C ALA A 136 10.28 23.54 20.64
N ARG A 137 9.79 23.18 21.83
CA ARG A 137 8.43 22.65 22.01
C ARG A 137 7.36 23.65 21.64
N ASP A 138 7.51 24.90 22.06
CA ASP A 138 6.54 25.94 21.78
C ASP A 138 6.45 26.22 20.26
N LEU A 139 7.58 26.24 19.55
CA LEU A 139 7.61 26.36 18.09
C LEU A 139 6.95 25.16 17.40
N SER A 140 7.17 23.95 17.89
CA SER A 140 6.54 22.74 17.33
C SER A 140 5.03 22.75 17.51
N LEU A 141 4.53 23.18 18.66
CA LEU A 141 3.09 23.30 18.94
C LEU A 141 2.41 24.37 18.08
N ILE A 142 3.09 25.47 17.77
CA ILE A 142 2.58 26.52 16.88
C ILE A 142 2.37 25.96 15.47
N HIS A 143 3.31 25.19 14.92
CA HIS A 143 3.19 24.58 13.60
C HIS A 143 2.10 23.51 13.49
N ILE A 144 1.80 22.81 14.58
CA ILE A 144 0.72 21.79 14.62
C ILE A 144 -0.66 22.46 14.72
N SER A 145 -0.74 23.63 15.36
CA SER A 145 -1.99 24.34 15.61
C SER A 145 -2.38 25.35 14.51
N GLU A 146 -1.47 25.73 13.61
CA GLU A 146 -1.82 26.55 12.46
C GLU A 146 -2.57 25.69 11.41
N PRO A 147 -3.84 26.01 11.09
CA PRO A 147 -4.50 25.39 9.96
C PRO A 147 -3.73 25.78 8.69
N THR A 148 -3.28 24.78 7.94
CA THR A 148 -2.68 24.98 6.62
C THR A 148 -3.60 25.89 5.80
N ARG A 149 -3.19 27.14 5.55
CA ARG A 149 -3.89 28.03 4.63
C ARG A 149 -3.89 27.36 3.26
N PRO A 150 -5.06 27.15 2.62
CA PRO A 150 -5.08 26.70 1.24
C PRO A 150 -4.51 27.84 0.38
N TYR A 151 -3.51 27.51 -0.42
CA TYR A 151 -3.04 28.38 -1.49
C TYR A 151 -4.05 28.41 -2.62
#